data_0d54fd72b41d743de413b9cc6e0f7b1a
#
_entry.id   0d54fd72b41d743de413b9cc6e0f7b1a
#
_cell.length_a   1.000
_cell.length_b   1.000
_cell.length_c   1.000
_cell.angle_alpha   90.00
_cell.angle_beta   90.00
_cell.angle_gamma   90.00
#
_symmetry.space_group_name_H-M   'P 1'
#
loop_
_entity.id
_entity.type
_entity.pdbx_description
1 polymer ?
#
loop_
_entity_poly.entity_id
_entity_poly.type
_entity_poly.pdbx_seq_one_letter_code
_entity_poly.pdbx_strand_id
1 'polypeptide(L)'
;MLHDLPTHLQAGVRVLHSLPPTAPDPIAALGTAPARVVYLSTTAVYGSATQVDSSTPVDEQSGRARPRLAVERSIAAGPWSSLILRPAAIYGPGRGVQESLPRGAYHAGDNYVSRIHVDDLATHAEAALLSDLEGVYPVADEEPCTTREIAEFCARLLNLPNVPQPAPGTQPRTTSNRRVDGSAIRRALGIALLYPSYRTGIPVSLKFGAQ
;
A
#
# COMPACT_ATOMS: atom_id res chain seq x y z
N MET A 1 13.90 16.73 -16.78
CA MET A 1 13.28 17.10 -15.50
C MET A 1 13.75 16.28 -14.29
N LEU A 2 14.10 14.99 -14.38
CA LEU A 2 14.69 14.26 -13.23
C LEU A 2 16.19 14.52 -13.03
N HIS A 3 16.88 15.03 -14.04
CA HIS A 3 18.32 15.36 -13.97
C HIS A 3 18.64 16.60 -13.11
N ASP A 4 17.64 17.43 -12.82
CA ASP A 4 17.84 18.68 -12.07
C ASP A 4 17.52 18.52 -10.57
N LEU A 5 16.99 17.33 -10.14
CA LEU A 5 16.65 17.07 -8.74
C LEU A 5 17.83 17.30 -7.75
N PRO A 6 19.08 16.85 -8.05
CA PRO A 6 20.18 17.05 -7.10
C PRO A 6 20.53 18.51 -6.85
N THR A 7 20.33 19.40 -7.83
CA THR A 7 20.66 20.83 -7.71
C THR A 7 19.68 21.62 -6.84
N HIS A 8 18.51 21.06 -6.57
CA HIS A 8 17.45 21.69 -5.78
C HIS A 8 17.25 21.06 -4.39
N LEU A 9 17.86 19.89 -4.12
CA LEU A 9 17.76 19.25 -2.82
C LEU A 9 18.76 19.87 -1.84
N GLN A 10 18.24 20.38 -0.74
CA GLN A 10 19.07 20.82 0.38
C GLN A 10 19.62 19.61 1.13
N ALA A 11 20.84 19.72 1.67
CA ALA A 11 21.41 18.69 2.53
C ALA A 11 20.50 18.45 3.76
N GLY A 12 20.33 17.19 4.13
CA GLY A 12 19.54 16.80 5.29
C GLY A 12 18.02 16.69 5.04
N VAL A 13 17.53 16.83 3.79
CA VAL A 13 16.11 16.63 3.47
C VAL A 13 15.67 15.20 3.78
N ARG A 14 14.38 15.05 4.08
CA ARG A 14 13.71 13.74 4.21
C ARG A 14 12.81 13.52 3.00
N VAL A 15 12.97 12.40 2.33
CA VAL A 15 12.32 12.11 1.06
C VAL A 15 11.31 10.98 1.22
N LEU A 16 10.06 11.22 0.81
CA LEU A 16 9.07 10.17 0.58
C LEU A 16 9.07 9.77 -0.90
N HIS A 17 9.50 8.55 -1.18
CA HIS A 17 9.46 7.99 -2.53
C HIS A 17 8.21 7.10 -2.67
N SER A 18 7.23 7.56 -3.44
CA SER A 18 5.95 6.86 -3.66
C SER A 18 5.71 6.47 -5.12
N LEU A 19 6.69 6.66 -6.00
CA LEU A 19 6.56 6.34 -7.41
C LEU A 19 6.60 4.83 -7.66
N PRO A 20 5.88 4.34 -8.68
CA PRO A 20 6.09 2.98 -9.16
C PRO A 20 7.51 2.82 -9.74
N PRO A 21 8.03 1.60 -9.82
CA PRO A 21 9.31 1.35 -10.49
C PRO A 21 9.30 1.90 -11.93
N THR A 22 10.27 2.73 -12.23
CA THR A 22 10.48 3.32 -13.56
C THR A 22 11.94 3.14 -13.97
N ALA A 23 12.24 3.26 -15.25
CA ALA A 23 13.61 3.30 -15.74
C ALA A 23 13.83 4.62 -16.49
N PRO A 24 14.80 5.46 -16.10
CA PRO A 24 15.69 5.30 -14.95
C PRO A 24 14.98 5.50 -13.60
N ASP A 25 15.51 4.85 -12.55
CA ASP A 25 15.01 5.03 -11.19
C ASP A 25 15.41 6.43 -10.68
N PRO A 26 14.46 7.26 -10.19
CA PRO A 26 14.76 8.59 -9.66
C PRO A 26 15.66 8.57 -8.40
N ILE A 27 15.76 7.44 -7.69
CA ILE A 27 16.64 7.29 -6.52
C ILE A 27 18.11 7.57 -6.86
N ALA A 28 18.57 7.15 -8.04
CA ALA A 28 19.94 7.42 -8.49
C ALA A 28 20.23 8.93 -8.62
N ALA A 29 19.21 9.76 -8.80
CA ALA A 29 19.35 11.20 -8.93
C ALA A 29 19.36 11.96 -7.58
N LEU A 30 19.12 11.28 -6.44
CA LEU A 30 19.08 11.95 -5.12
C LEU A 30 20.48 12.30 -4.61
N GLY A 31 21.53 11.64 -5.10
CA GLY A 31 22.91 11.86 -4.65
C GLY A 31 23.07 11.59 -3.14
N THR A 32 23.76 12.49 -2.44
CA THR A 32 23.98 12.40 -0.98
C THR A 32 23.18 13.42 -0.19
N ALA A 33 22.27 14.16 -0.82
CA ALA A 33 21.50 15.22 -0.18
C ALA A 33 20.52 14.73 0.90
N PRO A 34 19.77 13.61 0.72
CA PRO A 34 18.84 13.16 1.74
C PRO A 34 19.56 12.67 3.01
N ALA A 35 19.03 13.05 4.17
CA ALA A 35 19.36 12.39 5.43
C ALA A 35 18.54 11.09 5.62
N ARG A 36 17.34 11.05 5.02
CA ARG A 36 16.42 9.93 5.16
C ARG A 36 15.59 9.72 3.91
N VAL A 37 15.35 8.45 3.57
CA VAL A 37 14.43 8.06 2.49
C VAL A 37 13.41 7.05 3.02
N VAL A 38 12.13 7.36 2.86
CA VAL A 38 11.02 6.43 3.11
C VAL A 38 10.44 6.01 1.78
N TYR A 39 10.31 4.70 1.55
CA TYR A 39 9.76 4.18 0.30
C TYR A 39 8.43 3.46 0.51
N LEU A 40 7.43 3.82 -0.28
CA LEU A 40 6.17 3.08 -0.38
C LEU A 40 6.30 1.98 -1.45
N SER A 41 6.67 0.79 -1.00
CA SER A 41 6.71 -0.41 -1.83
C SER A 41 5.31 -1.06 -1.97
N THR A 42 5.18 -2.36 -1.80
CA THR A 42 3.91 -3.09 -1.88
C THR A 42 4.01 -4.48 -1.24
N THR A 43 2.92 -4.98 -0.68
CA THR A 43 2.85 -6.38 -0.25
C THR A 43 2.86 -7.39 -1.42
N ALA A 44 2.78 -6.94 -2.68
CA ALA A 44 2.90 -7.84 -3.84
C ALA A 44 4.27 -8.53 -3.93
N VAL A 45 5.30 -8.00 -3.25
CA VAL A 45 6.65 -8.60 -3.19
C VAL A 45 6.69 -9.93 -2.45
N TYR A 46 5.65 -10.27 -1.69
CA TYR A 46 5.53 -11.54 -0.98
C TYR A 46 5.00 -12.71 -1.84
N GLY A 47 4.79 -12.49 -3.14
CA GLY A 47 4.39 -13.54 -4.08
C GLY A 47 3.08 -14.23 -3.69
N SER A 48 3.14 -15.55 -3.48
CA SER A 48 1.98 -16.40 -3.11
C SER A 48 1.78 -16.55 -1.61
N ALA A 49 2.58 -15.91 -0.74
CA ALA A 49 2.41 -16.01 0.71
C ALA A 49 0.99 -15.58 1.14
N THR A 50 0.33 -16.42 1.91
CA THR A 50 -1.06 -16.22 2.38
C THR A 50 -1.14 -15.56 3.75
N GLN A 51 -0.08 -15.68 4.56
CA GLN A 51 0.10 -15.00 5.84
C GLN A 51 1.38 -14.17 5.74
N VAL A 52 1.30 -12.91 6.08
CA VAL A 52 2.42 -11.98 5.93
C VAL A 52 2.56 -11.13 7.19
N ASP A 53 3.75 -11.08 7.72
CA ASP A 53 4.21 -10.23 8.80
C ASP A 53 5.60 -9.63 8.47
N SER A 54 6.22 -8.98 9.45
CA SER A 54 7.55 -8.37 9.29
C SER A 54 8.70 -9.38 9.09
N SER A 55 8.49 -10.66 9.39
CA SER A 55 9.47 -11.75 9.23
C SER A 55 9.31 -12.53 7.92
N THR A 56 8.21 -12.31 7.20
CA THR A 56 7.89 -13.08 5.99
C THR A 56 8.88 -12.77 4.87
N PRO A 57 9.51 -13.80 4.26
CA PRO A 57 10.44 -13.60 3.16
C PRO A 57 9.73 -13.12 1.89
N VAL A 58 10.44 -12.36 1.06
CA VAL A 58 9.97 -11.93 -0.25
C VAL A 58 10.13 -13.02 -1.31
N ASP A 59 9.29 -12.97 -2.34
CA ASP A 59 9.39 -13.85 -3.52
C ASP A 59 10.25 -13.18 -4.61
N GLU A 60 11.55 -13.43 -4.57
CA GLU A 60 12.49 -12.89 -5.56
C GLU A 60 12.32 -13.47 -6.97
N GLN A 61 11.61 -14.60 -7.10
CA GLN A 61 11.35 -15.23 -8.40
C GLN A 61 10.16 -14.60 -9.12
N SER A 62 9.27 -13.92 -8.41
CA SER A 62 8.11 -13.28 -9.01
C SER A 62 8.51 -12.13 -9.94
N GLY A 63 8.11 -12.22 -11.21
CA GLY A 63 8.33 -11.16 -12.19
C GLY A 63 7.67 -9.82 -11.80
N ARG A 64 6.61 -9.88 -10.98
CA ARG A 64 5.93 -8.68 -10.44
C ARG A 64 6.68 -8.06 -9.27
N ALA A 65 7.39 -8.86 -8.48
CA ALA A 65 8.14 -8.40 -7.31
C ALA A 65 9.49 -7.78 -7.70
N ARG A 66 10.18 -8.36 -8.68
CA ARG A 66 11.55 -7.96 -9.07
C ARG A 66 11.77 -6.45 -9.24
N PRO A 67 10.93 -5.71 -10.00
CA PRO A 67 11.16 -4.26 -10.16
C PRO A 67 11.05 -3.51 -8.83
N ARG A 68 10.10 -3.89 -7.95
CA ARG A 68 9.94 -3.28 -6.63
C ARG A 68 11.11 -3.59 -5.72
N LEU A 69 11.54 -4.86 -5.69
CA LEU A 69 12.69 -5.29 -4.89
C LEU A 69 14.00 -4.65 -5.36
N ALA A 70 14.15 -4.35 -6.65
CA ALA A 70 15.28 -3.60 -7.16
C ALA A 70 15.34 -2.18 -6.56
N VAL A 71 14.20 -1.47 -6.52
CA VAL A 71 14.11 -0.14 -5.90
C VAL A 71 14.35 -0.24 -4.38
N GLU A 72 13.76 -1.22 -3.69
CA GLU A 72 14.01 -1.45 -2.26
C GLU A 72 15.51 -1.62 -1.96
N ARG A 73 16.21 -2.44 -2.76
CA ARG A 73 17.67 -2.64 -2.61
C ARG A 73 18.46 -1.36 -2.88
N SER A 74 18.12 -0.60 -3.90
CA SER A 74 18.77 0.68 -4.21
C SER A 74 18.62 1.67 -3.07
N ILE A 75 17.45 1.73 -2.44
CA ILE A 75 17.18 2.61 -1.31
C ILE A 75 17.93 2.15 -0.07
N ALA A 76 17.92 0.85 0.23
CA ALA A 76 18.63 0.29 1.38
C ALA A 76 20.16 0.42 1.27
N ALA A 77 20.70 0.50 0.06
CA ALA A 77 22.12 0.68 -0.21
C ALA A 77 22.56 2.16 -0.29
N GLY A 78 21.63 3.10 -0.19
CA GLY A 78 21.93 4.54 -0.28
C GLY A 78 22.67 5.08 0.96
N PRO A 79 23.25 6.30 0.85
CA PRO A 79 24.04 6.92 1.94
C PRO A 79 23.17 7.61 3.01
N TRP A 80 21.90 7.30 3.10
CA TRP A 80 20.87 7.83 3.99
C TRP A 80 20.31 6.76 4.92
N SER A 81 19.66 7.14 6.02
CA SER A 81 18.81 6.19 6.74
C SER A 81 17.57 5.87 5.92
N SER A 82 17.07 4.63 5.99
CA SER A 82 15.94 4.24 5.16
C SER A 82 14.91 3.38 5.89
N LEU A 83 13.62 3.59 5.54
CA LEU A 83 12.52 2.75 5.98
C LEU A 83 11.65 2.42 4.77
N ILE A 84 11.38 1.13 4.57
CA ILE A 84 10.55 0.63 3.47
C ILE A 84 9.21 0.18 4.03
N LEU A 85 8.16 0.82 3.60
CA LEU A 85 6.78 0.45 3.92
C LEU A 85 6.20 -0.36 2.76
N ARG A 86 5.64 -1.53 3.05
CA ARG A 86 4.97 -2.40 2.07
C ARG A 86 3.46 -2.38 2.32
N PRO A 87 2.73 -1.37 1.81
CA PRO A 87 1.30 -1.27 2.01
C PRO A 87 0.53 -2.40 1.34
N ALA A 88 -0.53 -2.84 2.00
CA ALA A 88 -1.57 -3.67 1.46
C ALA A 88 -2.43 -2.91 0.44
N ALA A 89 -3.59 -3.41 0.05
CA ALA A 89 -4.45 -2.74 -0.91
C ALA A 89 -4.95 -1.38 -0.35
N ILE A 90 -4.52 -0.28 -0.96
CA ILE A 90 -4.87 1.06 -0.51
C ILE A 90 -6.29 1.40 -0.97
N TYR A 91 -7.12 1.91 -0.05
CA TYR A 91 -8.46 2.43 -0.34
C TYR A 91 -8.68 3.80 0.31
N GLY A 92 -9.72 4.51 -0.13
CA GLY A 92 -10.08 5.83 0.36
C GLY A 92 -11.06 6.52 -0.57
N PRO A 93 -11.28 7.85 -0.47
CA PRO A 93 -12.14 8.60 -1.38
C PRO A 93 -11.72 8.41 -2.85
N GLY A 94 -12.69 8.09 -3.72
CA GLY A 94 -12.43 7.84 -5.14
C GLY A 94 -11.66 6.57 -5.48
N ARG A 95 -11.32 5.73 -4.49
CA ARG A 95 -10.52 4.52 -4.70
C ARG A 95 -10.94 3.38 -3.78
N GLY A 96 -11.24 2.23 -4.34
CA GLY A 96 -11.55 1.03 -3.56
C GLY A 96 -12.67 0.21 -4.14
N VAL A 97 -13.22 -0.70 -3.33
CA VAL A 97 -14.32 -1.58 -3.71
C VAL A 97 -15.61 -0.79 -3.90
N GLN A 98 -15.86 0.19 -3.06
CA GLN A 98 -17.01 1.09 -3.15
C GLN A 98 -17.10 1.83 -4.49
N GLU A 99 -15.95 2.03 -5.16
CA GLU A 99 -15.89 2.67 -6.47
C GLU A 99 -16.02 1.68 -7.64
N SER A 100 -15.43 0.50 -7.49
CA SER A 100 -15.38 -0.49 -8.57
C SER A 100 -16.63 -1.38 -8.62
N LEU A 101 -17.26 -1.63 -7.49
CA LEU A 101 -18.41 -2.51 -7.39
C LEU A 101 -19.62 -2.02 -8.18
N PRO A 102 -20.07 -0.74 -8.04
CA PRO A 102 -21.23 -0.24 -8.81
C PRO A 102 -21.03 -0.27 -10.33
N ARG A 103 -19.75 -0.25 -10.77
CA ARG A 103 -19.38 -0.34 -12.18
C ARG A 103 -19.26 -1.77 -12.70
N GLY A 104 -19.59 -2.79 -11.91
CA GLY A 104 -19.42 -4.19 -12.27
C GLY A 104 -17.96 -4.59 -12.53
N ALA A 105 -17.00 -3.86 -11.94
CA ALA A 105 -15.55 -4.07 -12.15
C ALA A 105 -14.87 -4.76 -10.98
N TYR A 106 -15.64 -5.39 -10.07
CA TYR A 106 -15.12 -6.07 -8.89
C TYR A 106 -15.53 -7.54 -8.85
N HIS A 107 -14.53 -8.42 -8.65
CA HIS A 107 -14.74 -9.85 -8.53
C HIS A 107 -14.87 -10.23 -7.04
N ALA A 108 -16.08 -10.62 -6.65
CA ALA A 108 -16.35 -11.19 -5.34
C ALA A 108 -16.02 -12.68 -5.30
N GLY A 109 -15.26 -13.11 -4.31
CA GLY A 109 -14.83 -14.49 -4.12
C GLY A 109 -14.29 -14.71 -2.72
N ASP A 110 -13.66 -15.87 -2.50
CA ASP A 110 -13.23 -16.30 -1.19
C ASP A 110 -11.75 -15.98 -0.87
N ASN A 111 -11.07 -15.29 -1.80
CA ASN A 111 -9.71 -14.83 -1.60
C ASN A 111 -9.65 -13.70 -0.58
N TYR A 112 -8.75 -13.81 0.38
CA TYR A 112 -8.49 -12.77 1.37
C TYR A 112 -7.65 -11.63 0.80
N VAL A 113 -8.00 -10.41 1.18
CA VAL A 113 -7.24 -9.20 0.87
C VAL A 113 -7.16 -8.34 2.12
N SER A 114 -5.94 -8.02 2.55
CA SER A 114 -5.70 -6.96 3.54
C SER A 114 -5.68 -5.60 2.86
N ARG A 115 -6.01 -4.57 3.63
CA ARG A 115 -6.13 -3.20 3.15
C ARG A 115 -5.47 -2.21 4.10
N ILE A 116 -5.39 -0.98 3.67
CA ILE A 116 -5.05 0.18 4.49
C ILE A 116 -5.77 1.41 3.94
N HIS A 117 -6.36 2.21 4.81
CA HIS A 117 -6.93 3.49 4.41
C HIS A 117 -5.82 4.46 4.02
N VAL A 118 -6.07 5.32 3.02
CA VAL A 118 -5.07 6.27 2.52
C VAL A 118 -4.58 7.22 3.60
N ASP A 119 -5.45 7.70 4.49
CA ASP A 119 -5.07 8.60 5.60
C ASP A 119 -4.20 7.87 6.62
N ASP A 120 -4.51 6.62 6.96
CA ASP A 120 -3.66 5.81 7.83
C ASP A 120 -2.29 5.54 7.19
N LEU A 121 -2.24 5.29 5.89
CA LEU A 121 -0.98 5.16 5.18
C LEU A 121 -0.18 6.47 5.18
N ALA A 122 -0.85 7.62 5.03
CA ALA A 122 -0.21 8.93 5.12
C ALA A 122 0.38 9.17 6.52
N THR A 123 -0.35 8.82 7.58
CA THR A 123 0.13 8.87 8.98
C THR A 123 1.37 7.98 9.17
N HIS A 124 1.36 6.76 8.61
CA HIS A 124 2.55 5.88 8.65
C HIS A 124 3.74 6.51 7.92
N ALA A 125 3.52 7.09 6.73
CA ALA A 125 4.57 7.72 5.95
C ALA A 125 5.16 8.94 6.65
N GLU A 126 4.34 9.78 7.26
CA GLU A 126 4.78 10.94 8.04
C GLU A 126 5.59 10.51 9.26
N ALA A 127 5.06 9.61 10.09
CA ALA A 127 5.76 9.11 11.26
C ALA A 127 7.08 8.40 10.86
N ALA A 128 7.08 7.64 9.77
CA ALA A 128 8.28 7.03 9.21
C ALA A 128 9.33 8.07 8.81
N LEU A 129 8.92 9.16 8.17
CA LEU A 129 9.83 10.26 7.82
C LEU A 129 10.41 10.93 9.08
N LEU A 130 9.65 11.06 10.15
CA LEU A 130 10.05 11.76 11.37
C LEU A 130 10.82 10.87 12.36
N SER A 131 10.80 9.55 12.18
CA SER A 131 11.51 8.57 13.03
C SER A 131 12.93 8.31 12.57
N ASP A 132 13.69 7.60 13.42
CA ASP A 132 15.00 7.00 13.08
C ASP A 132 14.86 5.48 12.87
N LEU A 133 13.63 4.94 12.83
CA LEU A 133 13.38 3.52 12.58
C LEU A 133 13.84 3.13 11.19
N GLU A 134 14.59 2.06 11.07
CA GLU A 134 15.04 1.48 9.81
C GLU A 134 14.40 0.11 9.55
N GLY A 135 14.58 -0.40 8.34
CA GLY A 135 14.13 -1.73 7.95
C GLY A 135 12.97 -1.74 6.99
N VAL A 136 12.24 -2.87 6.96
CA VAL A 136 11.18 -3.14 6.00
C VAL A 136 9.95 -3.71 6.72
N TYR A 137 8.79 -3.08 6.52
CA TYR A 137 7.59 -3.47 7.25
C TYR A 137 6.36 -3.51 6.34
N PRO A 138 5.51 -4.55 6.47
CA PRO A 138 4.18 -4.52 5.89
C PRO A 138 3.28 -3.52 6.64
N VAL A 139 2.38 -2.88 5.89
CA VAL A 139 1.39 -1.93 6.43
C VAL A 139 0.00 -2.38 6.03
N ALA A 140 -0.85 -2.62 7.01
CA ALA A 140 -2.25 -3.02 6.83
C ALA A 140 -3.11 -2.59 8.01
N ASP A 141 -4.43 -2.50 7.77
CA ASP A 141 -5.44 -2.42 8.82
C ASP A 141 -5.54 -3.75 9.59
N GLU A 142 -6.49 -3.84 10.53
CA GLU A 142 -6.61 -4.98 11.46
C GLU A 142 -7.59 -6.06 10.99
N GLU A 143 -8.36 -5.79 9.90
CA GLU A 143 -9.42 -6.69 9.46
C GLU A 143 -9.21 -7.15 8.00
N PRO A 144 -8.34 -8.15 7.74
CA PRO A 144 -8.32 -8.79 6.45
C PRO A 144 -9.66 -9.51 6.19
N CYS A 145 -10.24 -9.32 5.02
CA CYS A 145 -11.52 -9.94 4.67
C CYS A 145 -11.48 -10.56 3.28
N THR A 146 -12.41 -11.45 2.99
CA THR A 146 -12.57 -11.98 1.64
C THR A 146 -13.09 -10.89 0.69
N THR A 147 -12.82 -11.08 -0.60
CA THR A 147 -13.36 -10.18 -1.62
C THR A 147 -14.88 -10.23 -1.70
N ARG A 148 -15.50 -11.33 -1.26
CA ARG A 148 -16.97 -11.48 -1.11
C ARG A 148 -17.51 -10.64 0.05
N GLU A 149 -16.93 -10.76 1.24
CA GLU A 149 -17.39 -10.04 2.45
C GLU A 149 -17.40 -8.53 2.23
N ILE A 150 -16.34 -7.98 1.65
CA ILE A 150 -16.30 -6.53 1.39
C ILE A 150 -17.24 -6.11 0.25
N ALA A 151 -17.45 -6.95 -0.78
CA ALA A 151 -18.42 -6.68 -1.83
C ALA A 151 -19.84 -6.62 -1.28
N GLU A 152 -20.22 -7.58 -0.44
CA GLU A 152 -21.52 -7.59 0.25
C GLU A 152 -21.70 -6.39 1.18
N PHE A 153 -20.65 -6.04 1.92
CA PHE A 153 -20.65 -4.85 2.77
C PHE A 153 -20.90 -3.57 1.94
N CYS A 154 -20.14 -3.39 0.85
CA CYS A 154 -20.30 -2.24 -0.04
C CYS A 154 -21.68 -2.23 -0.73
N ALA A 155 -22.18 -3.40 -1.17
CA ALA A 155 -23.50 -3.50 -1.80
C ALA A 155 -24.62 -3.01 -0.85
N ARG A 156 -24.57 -3.46 0.41
CA ARG A 156 -25.53 -2.97 1.44
C ARG A 156 -25.39 -1.47 1.67
N LEU A 157 -24.16 -0.97 1.81
CA LEU A 157 -23.88 0.45 2.09
C LEU A 157 -24.34 1.37 0.94
N LEU A 158 -24.25 0.89 -0.29
CA LEU A 158 -24.64 1.61 -1.51
C LEU A 158 -26.11 1.34 -1.94
N ASN A 159 -26.88 0.59 -1.15
CA ASN A 159 -28.25 0.19 -1.45
C ASN A 159 -28.38 -0.53 -2.81
N LEU A 160 -27.39 -1.33 -3.19
CA LEU A 160 -27.46 -2.15 -4.39
C LEU A 160 -28.35 -3.37 -4.14
N PRO A 161 -29.21 -3.79 -5.08
CA PRO A 161 -30.13 -4.91 -4.89
C PRO A 161 -29.40 -6.26 -4.76
N ASN A 162 -28.21 -6.36 -5.31
CA ASN A 162 -27.31 -7.52 -5.22
C ASN A 162 -25.84 -7.10 -5.42
N VAL A 163 -24.92 -8.02 -5.24
CA VAL A 163 -23.51 -7.81 -5.59
C VAL A 163 -23.39 -7.92 -7.12
N PRO A 164 -23.06 -6.81 -7.82
CA PRO A 164 -22.88 -6.86 -9.27
C PRO A 164 -21.79 -7.85 -9.67
N GLN A 165 -22.06 -8.64 -10.70
CA GLN A 165 -21.09 -9.57 -11.25
C GLN A 165 -20.31 -8.89 -12.39
N PRO A 166 -19.01 -9.14 -12.50
CA PRO A 166 -18.23 -8.66 -13.62
C PRO A 166 -18.75 -9.20 -14.96
N ALA A 167 -18.56 -8.44 -16.03
CA ALA A 167 -18.90 -8.90 -17.36
C ALA A 167 -18.13 -10.19 -17.70
N PRO A 168 -18.71 -11.11 -18.49
CA PRO A 168 -18.01 -12.33 -18.93
C PRO A 168 -16.64 -11.99 -19.55
N GLY A 169 -15.62 -12.74 -19.17
CA GLY A 169 -14.24 -12.52 -19.63
C GLY A 169 -13.43 -11.45 -18.90
N THR A 170 -14.04 -10.71 -17.97
CA THR A 170 -13.30 -9.76 -17.13
C THR A 170 -12.37 -10.52 -16.18
N GLN A 171 -11.08 -10.19 -16.21
CA GLN A 171 -10.10 -10.81 -15.32
C GLN A 171 -10.09 -10.14 -13.94
N PRO A 172 -9.92 -10.91 -12.84
CA PRO A 172 -9.73 -10.34 -11.51
C PRO A 172 -8.54 -9.38 -11.47
N ARG A 173 -8.71 -8.20 -10.91
CA ARG A 173 -7.62 -7.21 -10.71
C ARG A 173 -6.57 -7.70 -9.73
N THR A 174 -6.94 -8.62 -8.84
CA THR A 174 -6.02 -9.26 -7.90
C THR A 174 -6.33 -10.74 -7.80
N THR A 175 -5.28 -11.53 -7.80
CA THR A 175 -5.31 -12.96 -7.47
C THR A 175 -4.74 -13.21 -6.07
N SER A 176 -4.49 -12.13 -5.30
CA SER A 176 -3.96 -12.22 -3.95
C SER A 176 -4.94 -12.96 -3.03
N ASN A 177 -4.42 -13.90 -2.26
CA ASN A 177 -5.13 -14.53 -1.14
C ASN A 177 -4.27 -14.34 0.11
N ARG A 178 -4.29 -13.12 0.68
CA ARG A 178 -3.30 -12.71 1.67
C ARG A 178 -3.91 -11.99 2.85
N ARG A 179 -3.51 -12.43 4.06
CA ARG A 179 -3.71 -11.73 5.32
C ARG A 179 -2.38 -11.12 5.76
N VAL A 180 -2.37 -9.82 6.04
CA VAL A 180 -1.16 -9.06 6.38
C VAL A 180 -1.30 -8.54 7.80
N ASP A 181 -0.33 -8.83 8.65
CA ASP A 181 -0.18 -8.24 9.96
C ASP A 181 0.68 -6.97 9.88
N GLY A 182 0.06 -5.80 9.99
CA GLY A 182 0.72 -4.49 10.05
C GLY A 182 1.05 -4.03 11.47
N SER A 183 0.88 -4.86 12.49
CA SER A 183 1.01 -4.44 13.90
C SER A 183 2.45 -4.07 14.29
N ALA A 184 3.46 -4.69 13.68
CA ALA A 184 4.86 -4.44 14.02
C ALA A 184 5.27 -2.98 13.75
N ILE A 185 4.95 -2.44 12.58
CA ILE A 185 5.27 -1.06 12.24
C ILE A 185 4.46 -0.07 13.10
N ARG A 186 3.18 -0.36 13.38
CA ARG A 186 2.36 0.48 14.24
C ARG A 186 2.94 0.59 15.65
N ARG A 187 3.36 -0.54 16.24
CA ARG A 187 4.03 -0.54 17.55
C ARG A 187 5.35 0.23 17.53
N ALA A 188 6.16 0.02 16.50
CA ALA A 188 7.46 0.67 16.39
C ALA A 188 7.38 2.20 16.21
N LEU A 189 6.34 2.68 15.52
CA LEU A 189 6.11 4.12 15.30
C LEU A 189 5.13 4.75 16.32
N GLY A 190 4.51 3.96 17.22
CA GLY A 190 3.53 4.46 18.17
C GLY A 190 2.23 4.94 17.53
N ILE A 191 1.81 4.33 16.41
CA ILE A 191 0.63 4.75 15.62
C ILE A 191 -0.60 3.93 16.01
N ALA A 192 -1.72 4.62 16.23
CA ALA A 192 -3.06 4.05 16.23
C ALA A 192 -3.73 4.31 14.87
N LEU A 193 -4.48 3.33 14.35
CA LEU A 193 -5.23 3.51 13.12
C LEU A 193 -6.47 4.38 13.36
N LEU A 194 -6.72 5.32 12.48
CA LEU A 194 -7.96 6.06 12.41
C LEU A 194 -9.09 5.18 11.88
N TYR A 195 -8.76 4.30 10.93
CA TYR A 195 -9.67 3.33 10.31
C TYR A 195 -9.14 1.91 10.48
N PRO A 196 -9.35 1.27 11.63
CA PRO A 196 -8.80 -0.08 11.90
C PRO A 196 -9.41 -1.17 11.02
N SER A 197 -10.44 -0.84 10.24
CA SER A 197 -11.18 -1.78 9.40
C SER A 197 -11.81 -1.06 8.20
N TYR A 198 -11.98 -1.80 7.09
CA TYR A 198 -12.77 -1.31 5.95
C TYR A 198 -14.20 -0.91 6.35
N ARG A 199 -14.74 -1.50 7.44
CA ARG A 199 -16.10 -1.19 7.94
C ARG A 199 -16.20 0.24 8.48
N THR A 200 -15.11 0.76 9.03
CA THR A 200 -15.03 2.15 9.49
C THR A 200 -14.57 3.11 8.40
N GLY A 201 -13.64 2.70 7.56
CA GLY A 201 -13.02 3.57 6.56
C GLY A 201 -13.88 3.80 5.30
N ILE A 202 -14.57 2.76 4.79
CA ILE A 202 -15.39 2.92 3.56
C ILE A 202 -16.56 3.91 3.74
N PRO A 203 -17.34 3.87 4.84
CA PRO A 203 -18.43 4.84 5.03
C PRO A 203 -17.96 6.30 5.04
N VAL A 204 -16.76 6.55 5.59
CA VAL A 204 -16.17 7.89 5.60
C VAL A 204 -15.68 8.28 4.20
N SER A 205 -15.02 7.35 3.49
CA SER A 205 -14.54 7.58 2.12
C SER A 205 -15.64 7.99 1.16
N LEU A 206 -16.87 7.44 1.31
CA LEU A 206 -18.02 7.79 0.49
C LEU A 206 -18.52 9.21 0.73
N LYS A 207 -18.42 9.73 1.96
CA LYS A 207 -18.83 11.11 2.29
C LYS A 207 -17.96 12.16 1.62
N PHE A 208 -16.67 11.88 1.45
CA PHE A 208 -15.70 12.79 0.84
C PHE A 208 -15.58 12.64 -0.69
N GLY A 209 -16.03 11.53 -1.26
CA GLY A 209 -16.01 11.29 -2.70
C GLY A 209 -17.21 11.86 -3.48
N ALA A 210 -18.19 12.46 -2.80
CA ALA A 210 -19.42 13.02 -3.39
C ALA A 210 -19.34 14.54 -3.65
N GLN A 211 -18.15 15.14 -3.65
CA GLN A 211 -17.96 16.56 -4.00
C GLN A 211 -17.43 16.72 -5.42
#